data_e05a4b67a33fc42b219c94790b5483ae
#
_entry.id   e05a4b67a33fc42b219c94790b5483ae
#
_cell.length_a   1.000
_cell.length_b   1.000
_cell.length_c   1.000
_cell.angle_alpha   90.00
_cell.angle_beta   90.00
_cell.angle_gamma   90.00
#
_symmetry.space_group_name_H-M   'P 1'
#
loop_
_entity.id
_entity.type
_entity.pdbx_description
1 polymer ?
#
loop_
_entity_poly.entity_id
_entity_poly.type
_entity_poly.pdbx_seq_one_letter_code
_entity_poly.pdbx_strand_id
1 'polypeptide(L)'
;MPNMKPRSGVVTDGLERAPARGMLRAVGMGDEDWVKPQIGIASSWNEITPCNLSLDRLAKASKQGVRDAGGFPMQFGTISVSDGISMGHEGMHFSLVSREVIADSVEAVMQAERLDGMVTFAGCDKSLPGMMMAAARIDVASVFVYAGSTLPGQVDGKDVTIIDAFEAVGACARGLITQERVDQIERAICPGEGACGGMYTANTMASIGEAIGLSLPGSAAPPAVDRRRDTYAIASGAAVVELIRQGITTRDILTKQAFENAITILMALGGSTNAVLHLLAIAYEAEVDLELNDFHRIGSKVPLLGDLKPFGRFVMSDVDKVGGIPVVLKGLLEAGLLHGDALTVTGKTMAENLKDIAPPDPDGQILRAISSPISTDIGITILGGTLASDGAVCKTAGIGIETFEGPARVFEREQAAMDALENGIIQAGDVVVIRYEGPKGGPGMREMLMITGAIKGAGLGKSTLLLTDGRFSGGSTGLCVGHVAPEAVDGGPIAFIKDGDLVRIDITKRTLDLLVDPKELEARKVGWKPLGHKYSRGVLAKYSKLVGSASKGAVCE
;
A
#
# COMPACT_ATOMS: atom_id res chain seq x y z
N MET A 1 21.25 20.41 26.72
CA MET A 1 21.49 19.24 25.86
C MET A 1 20.13 18.62 25.60
N PRO A 2 19.86 18.09 24.41
CA PRO A 2 18.61 17.41 24.12
C PRO A 2 18.42 16.22 25.06
N ASN A 3 17.17 15.92 25.42
CA ASN A 3 16.87 14.75 26.23
C ASN A 3 16.96 13.48 25.35
N MET A 4 18.03 12.71 25.52
CA MET A 4 18.23 11.46 24.76
C MET A 4 17.31 10.31 25.19
N LYS A 5 16.64 10.45 26.34
CA LYS A 5 15.70 9.45 26.87
C LYS A 5 14.34 10.08 27.14
N PRO A 6 13.65 10.55 26.09
CA PRO A 6 12.39 11.27 26.29
C PRO A 6 11.30 10.41 26.94
N ARG A 7 11.41 9.08 26.86
CA ARG A 7 10.42 8.13 27.38
C ARG A 7 11.00 7.08 28.30
N SER A 8 12.15 6.47 27.95
CA SER A 8 12.72 5.32 28.69
C SER A 8 13.26 5.69 30.07
N GLY A 9 13.44 6.98 30.40
CA GLY A 9 13.81 7.43 31.73
C GLY A 9 12.90 6.90 32.83
N VAL A 10 11.58 6.83 32.59
CA VAL A 10 10.62 6.29 33.57
C VAL A 10 10.78 4.79 33.84
N VAL A 11 11.50 4.07 32.97
CA VAL A 11 11.77 2.63 33.12
C VAL A 11 13.09 2.39 33.83
N THR A 12 14.11 3.24 33.62
CA THR A 12 15.48 2.96 34.05
C THR A 12 16.00 3.87 35.14
N ASP A 13 15.43 5.07 35.35
CA ASP A 13 15.99 6.06 36.22
C ASP A 13 15.36 5.99 37.65
N GLY A 14 16.20 6.18 38.68
CA GLY A 14 15.76 6.12 40.06
C GLY A 14 15.93 4.75 40.73
N LEU A 15 15.90 4.75 42.05
CA LEU A 15 16.12 3.54 42.88
C LEU A 15 14.98 2.53 42.68
N GLU A 16 13.75 3.00 42.60
CA GLU A 16 12.54 2.21 42.44
C GLU A 16 12.52 1.41 41.10
N ARG A 17 13.38 1.76 40.14
CA ARG A 17 13.52 1.07 38.86
C ARG A 17 14.56 -0.06 38.87
N ALA A 18 15.14 -0.36 40.01
CA ALA A 18 16.09 -1.47 40.18
C ALA A 18 15.51 -2.83 39.64
N PRO A 19 14.24 -3.20 39.91
CA PRO A 19 13.67 -4.43 39.33
C PRO A 19 13.64 -4.42 37.79
N ALA A 20 13.25 -3.31 37.18
CA ALA A 20 13.23 -3.17 35.70
C ALA A 20 14.65 -3.27 35.11
N ARG A 21 15.61 -2.55 35.71
CA ARG A 21 17.03 -2.66 35.32
C ARG A 21 17.56 -4.08 35.48
N GLY A 22 17.17 -4.79 36.54
CA GLY A 22 17.54 -6.20 36.73
C GLY A 22 17.09 -7.09 35.59
N MET A 23 15.89 -6.90 35.09
CA MET A 23 15.38 -7.61 33.89
C MET A 23 16.12 -7.18 32.61
N LEU A 24 16.37 -5.89 32.44
CA LEU A 24 17.08 -5.35 31.28
C LEU A 24 18.54 -5.81 31.23
N ARG A 25 19.17 -6.07 32.35
CA ARG A 25 20.51 -6.72 32.40
C ARG A 25 20.50 -8.12 31.77
N ALA A 26 19.42 -8.88 31.98
CA ALA A 26 19.28 -10.21 31.37
C ALA A 26 19.18 -10.19 29.84
N VAL A 27 18.75 -9.07 29.26
CA VAL A 27 18.73 -8.86 27.79
C VAL A 27 19.96 -8.11 27.27
N GLY A 28 20.99 -7.92 28.14
CA GLY A 28 22.31 -7.44 27.77
C GLY A 28 22.59 -5.96 28.00
N MET A 29 21.75 -5.22 28.72
CA MET A 29 22.07 -3.84 29.12
C MET A 29 23.09 -3.82 30.25
N GLY A 30 24.17 -3.05 30.09
CA GLY A 30 25.18 -2.78 31.08
C GLY A 30 24.99 -1.43 31.77
N ASP A 31 25.93 -1.07 32.71
CA ASP A 31 25.85 0.19 33.42
C ASP A 31 26.01 1.42 32.54
N GLU A 32 26.77 1.27 31.46
CA GLU A 32 26.99 2.29 30.43
C GLU A 32 25.77 2.51 29.52
N ASP A 33 24.78 1.63 29.53
CA ASP A 33 23.62 1.71 28.65
C ASP A 33 22.45 2.52 29.23
N TRP A 34 22.46 2.76 30.58
CA TRP A 34 21.36 3.46 31.22
C TRP A 34 21.17 4.92 30.77
N VAL A 35 22.19 5.50 30.16
CA VAL A 35 22.15 6.87 29.64
C VAL A 35 21.79 6.94 28.14
N LYS A 36 21.72 5.77 27.46
CA LYS A 36 21.43 5.66 26.03
C LYS A 36 19.92 5.63 25.76
N PRO A 37 19.46 6.19 24.65
CA PRO A 37 18.09 5.99 24.19
C PRO A 37 17.85 4.52 23.83
N GLN A 38 16.67 4.02 24.18
CA GLN A 38 16.23 2.66 23.87
C GLN A 38 15.43 2.67 22.56
N ILE A 39 15.92 1.97 21.55
CA ILE A 39 15.37 2.00 20.20
C ILE A 39 14.67 0.67 19.88
N GLY A 40 13.36 0.74 19.60
CA GLY A 40 12.59 -0.39 19.10
C GLY A 40 12.99 -0.76 17.66
N ILE A 41 13.27 -2.02 17.43
CA ILE A 41 13.49 -2.59 16.08
C ILE A 41 12.29 -3.47 15.78
N ALA A 42 11.23 -2.84 15.25
CA ALA A 42 9.96 -3.51 14.97
C ALA A 42 10.00 -4.20 13.61
N SER A 43 9.89 -5.52 13.57
CA SER A 43 10.03 -6.30 12.32
C SER A 43 8.84 -7.21 12.08
N SER A 44 8.31 -7.19 10.86
CA SER A 44 7.29 -8.13 10.37
C SER A 44 7.89 -9.38 9.72
N TRP A 45 9.11 -9.75 10.08
CA TRP A 45 9.80 -10.93 9.57
C TRP A 45 9.01 -12.21 9.79
N ASN A 46 8.98 -13.05 8.77
CA ASN A 46 8.53 -14.45 8.84
C ASN A 46 9.09 -15.25 7.66
N GLU A 47 8.98 -16.57 7.74
CA GLU A 47 9.38 -17.52 6.69
C GLU A 47 8.23 -17.97 5.78
N ILE A 48 7.04 -17.36 5.93
CA ILE A 48 5.83 -17.74 5.20
C ILE A 48 5.83 -17.15 3.79
N THR A 49 6.38 -15.93 3.64
CA THR A 49 6.36 -15.20 2.37
C THR A 49 7.74 -14.69 1.99
N PRO A 50 8.12 -14.75 0.69
CA PRO A 50 9.40 -14.21 0.23
C PRO A 50 9.55 -12.71 0.51
N CYS A 51 8.44 -11.97 0.60
CA CYS A 51 8.44 -10.54 0.88
C CYS A 51 9.18 -10.17 2.18
N ASN A 52 9.18 -11.05 3.18
CA ASN A 52 9.67 -10.77 4.52
C ASN A 52 10.97 -11.48 4.90
N LEU A 53 11.51 -12.34 4.04
CA LEU A 53 12.70 -13.14 4.36
C LEU A 53 13.94 -12.29 4.68
N SER A 54 14.16 -11.20 3.93
CA SER A 54 15.31 -10.30 4.14
C SER A 54 15.26 -9.53 5.46
N LEU A 55 14.07 -9.39 6.09
CA LEU A 55 13.87 -8.49 7.24
C LEU A 55 14.67 -8.87 8.48
N ASP A 56 14.94 -10.15 8.73
CA ASP A 56 15.81 -10.57 9.84
C ASP A 56 17.25 -10.06 9.68
N ARG A 57 17.78 -10.17 8.47
CA ARG A 57 19.11 -9.66 8.11
C ARG A 57 19.18 -8.14 8.26
N LEU A 58 18.17 -7.42 7.75
CA LEU A 58 18.10 -5.97 7.80
C LEU A 58 17.93 -5.45 9.22
N ALA A 59 17.10 -6.10 10.05
CA ALA A 59 16.95 -5.76 11.46
C ALA A 59 18.27 -5.90 12.22
N LYS A 60 19.03 -6.98 11.97
CA LYS A 60 20.38 -7.18 12.54
C LYS A 60 21.34 -6.06 12.13
N ALA A 61 21.34 -5.68 10.85
CA ALA A 61 22.17 -4.59 10.34
C ALA A 61 21.80 -3.24 11.00
N SER A 62 20.51 -2.93 11.12
CA SER A 62 20.04 -1.69 11.75
C SER A 62 20.46 -1.60 13.23
N LYS A 63 20.44 -2.71 13.96
CA LYS A 63 20.93 -2.75 15.36
C LYS A 63 22.39 -2.29 15.48
N GLN A 64 23.22 -2.58 14.47
CA GLN A 64 24.59 -2.06 14.42
C GLN A 64 24.58 -0.54 14.32
N GLY A 65 23.80 0.03 13.38
CA GLY A 65 23.70 1.48 13.20
C GLY A 65 23.23 2.21 14.47
N VAL A 66 22.25 1.63 15.18
CA VAL A 66 21.77 2.18 16.46
C VAL A 66 22.90 2.21 17.51
N ARG A 67 23.69 1.11 17.63
CA ARG A 67 24.80 1.06 18.60
C ARG A 67 25.90 2.05 18.24
N ASP A 68 26.27 2.12 16.98
CA ASP A 68 27.32 3.03 16.49
C ASP A 68 26.94 4.51 16.73
N ALA A 69 25.65 4.85 16.67
CA ALA A 69 25.13 6.17 16.97
C ALA A 69 24.92 6.46 18.47
N GLY A 70 25.16 5.47 19.34
CA GLY A 70 25.07 5.61 20.80
C GLY A 70 23.70 5.27 21.40
N GLY A 71 22.85 4.54 20.68
CA GLY A 71 21.58 4.01 21.18
C GLY A 71 21.67 2.54 21.62
N PHE A 72 20.66 2.04 22.30
CA PHE A 72 20.50 0.63 22.65
C PHE A 72 19.32 0.01 21.87
N PRO A 73 19.57 -0.92 20.92
CA PRO A 73 18.52 -1.50 20.08
C PRO A 73 17.83 -2.67 20.77
N MET A 74 16.49 -2.68 20.75
CA MET A 74 15.63 -3.74 21.25
C MET A 74 14.72 -4.25 20.14
N GLN A 75 14.97 -5.47 19.66
CA GLN A 75 14.20 -6.06 18.57
C GLN A 75 12.97 -6.80 19.09
N PHE A 76 11.84 -6.56 18.44
CA PHE A 76 10.59 -7.30 18.65
C PHE A 76 9.88 -7.54 17.33
N GLY A 77 8.96 -8.52 17.31
CA GLY A 77 8.24 -8.95 16.13
C GLY A 77 6.78 -8.49 16.09
N THR A 78 6.26 -8.33 14.90
CA THR A 78 4.83 -8.28 14.61
C THR A 78 4.49 -9.24 13.48
N ILE A 79 3.21 -9.32 13.09
CA ILE A 79 2.72 -10.21 12.05
C ILE A 79 2.94 -9.63 10.65
N SER A 80 2.80 -10.49 9.64
CA SER A 80 2.52 -10.11 8.25
C SER A 80 1.67 -11.20 7.58
N VAL A 81 0.78 -10.80 6.68
CA VAL A 81 0.00 -11.68 5.81
C VAL A 81 0.48 -11.49 4.38
N SER A 82 0.64 -12.58 3.64
CA SER A 82 1.04 -12.53 2.24
C SER A 82 -0.18 -12.36 1.35
N ASP A 83 -0.29 -11.22 0.67
CA ASP A 83 -1.37 -10.99 -0.30
C ASP A 83 -1.29 -12.00 -1.46
N GLY A 84 -0.09 -12.27 -1.98
CA GLY A 84 0.08 -13.22 -3.08
C GLY A 84 -0.36 -14.65 -2.77
N ILE A 85 -0.09 -15.13 -1.55
CA ILE A 85 -0.49 -16.49 -1.11
C ILE A 85 -1.98 -16.51 -0.76
N SER A 86 -2.51 -15.43 -0.17
CA SER A 86 -3.91 -15.35 0.27
C SER A 86 -4.90 -15.04 -0.86
N MET A 87 -4.41 -14.66 -2.06
CA MET A 87 -5.24 -14.28 -3.18
C MET A 87 -6.16 -15.42 -3.63
N GLY A 88 -7.44 -15.09 -3.87
CA GLY A 88 -8.42 -16.04 -4.41
C GLY A 88 -9.09 -16.96 -3.38
N HIS A 89 -8.77 -16.87 -2.09
CA HIS A 89 -9.44 -17.66 -1.05
C HIS A 89 -9.76 -16.84 0.22
N GLU A 90 -10.43 -17.45 1.20
CA GLU A 90 -10.91 -16.77 2.43
C GLU A 90 -9.78 -16.09 3.25
N GLY A 91 -8.53 -16.52 3.10
CA GLY A 91 -7.37 -15.89 3.73
C GLY A 91 -7.18 -14.42 3.36
N MET A 92 -7.68 -14.00 2.18
CA MET A 92 -7.53 -12.62 1.71
C MET A 92 -8.29 -11.59 2.58
N HIS A 93 -9.31 -12.00 3.31
CA HIS A 93 -9.98 -11.16 4.31
C HIS A 93 -9.04 -10.69 5.42
N PHE A 94 -7.99 -11.47 5.75
CA PHE A 94 -7.03 -11.13 6.79
C PHE A 94 -5.95 -10.14 6.32
N SER A 95 -5.80 -9.92 5.02
CA SER A 95 -4.77 -9.06 4.46
C SER A 95 -4.89 -7.62 5.00
N LEU A 96 -5.97 -6.89 4.71
CA LEU A 96 -6.12 -5.52 5.19
C LEU A 96 -6.25 -5.44 6.73
N VAL A 97 -6.91 -6.42 7.34
CA VAL A 97 -7.04 -6.50 8.80
C VAL A 97 -5.67 -6.57 9.48
N SER A 98 -4.67 -7.21 8.85
CA SER A 98 -3.31 -7.28 9.38
C SER A 98 -2.66 -5.90 9.51
N ARG A 99 -3.06 -4.91 8.71
CA ARG A 99 -2.59 -3.53 8.81
C ARG A 99 -2.87 -2.94 10.18
N GLU A 100 -4.11 -3.10 10.67
CA GLU A 100 -4.52 -2.64 12.01
C GLU A 100 -3.79 -3.41 13.12
N VAL A 101 -3.77 -4.76 13.02
CA VAL A 101 -3.10 -5.61 14.02
C VAL A 101 -1.61 -5.29 14.11
N ILE A 102 -0.95 -4.96 13.01
CA ILE A 102 0.45 -4.53 13.00
C ILE A 102 0.59 -3.21 13.76
N ALA A 103 -0.22 -2.20 13.43
CA ALA A 103 -0.20 -0.92 14.11
C ALA A 103 -0.43 -1.08 15.62
N ASP A 104 -1.47 -1.82 16.02
CA ASP A 104 -1.82 -2.08 17.41
C ASP A 104 -0.72 -2.82 18.18
N SER A 105 -0.11 -3.85 17.57
CA SER A 105 0.91 -4.65 18.24
C SER A 105 2.22 -3.88 18.44
N VAL A 106 2.61 -3.06 17.46
CA VAL A 106 3.79 -2.18 17.56
C VAL A 106 3.55 -1.10 18.62
N GLU A 107 2.36 -0.48 18.59
CA GLU A 107 1.96 0.49 19.60
C GLU A 107 2.02 -0.11 21.02
N ALA A 108 1.43 -1.30 21.21
CA ALA A 108 1.39 -1.95 22.52
C ALA A 108 2.78 -2.13 23.11
N VAL A 109 3.77 -2.60 22.32
CA VAL A 109 5.15 -2.76 22.79
C VAL A 109 5.81 -1.41 23.06
N MET A 110 5.75 -0.49 22.10
CA MET A 110 6.40 0.82 22.22
C MET A 110 5.89 1.65 23.39
N GLN A 111 4.58 1.57 23.66
CA GLN A 111 3.95 2.28 24.77
C GLN A 111 4.22 1.62 26.12
N ALA A 112 4.12 0.29 26.19
CA ALA A 112 4.34 -0.44 27.45
C ALA A 112 5.80 -0.37 27.92
N GLU A 113 6.75 -0.58 27.00
CA GLU A 113 8.18 -0.60 27.29
C GLU A 113 8.82 0.80 27.25
N ARG A 114 8.05 1.81 26.88
CA ARG A 114 8.48 3.24 26.84
C ARG A 114 9.72 3.49 26.01
N LEU A 115 9.84 2.83 24.85
CA LEU A 115 10.98 3.00 23.96
C LEU A 115 11.01 4.41 23.36
N ASP A 116 12.21 4.98 23.19
CA ASP A 116 12.44 6.39 22.84
C ASP A 116 12.28 6.69 21.37
N GLY A 117 12.52 5.72 20.51
CA GLY A 117 12.38 5.80 19.06
C GLY A 117 12.28 4.42 18.46
N MET A 118 12.04 4.32 17.15
CA MET A 118 11.94 3.03 16.48
C MET A 118 12.42 3.04 15.04
N VAL A 119 12.89 1.86 14.59
CA VAL A 119 13.05 1.53 13.18
C VAL A 119 12.07 0.42 12.85
N THR A 120 11.24 0.62 11.83
CA THR A 120 10.20 -0.31 11.43
C THR A 120 10.58 -1.01 10.12
N PHE A 121 10.36 -2.33 10.04
CA PHE A 121 10.74 -3.18 8.91
C PHE A 121 9.52 -3.89 8.33
N ALA A 122 9.27 -3.67 7.04
CA ALA A 122 8.13 -4.26 6.32
C ALA A 122 8.48 -4.68 4.90
N GLY A 123 7.81 -5.73 4.40
CA GLY A 123 8.04 -6.26 3.05
C GLY A 123 6.76 -6.50 2.24
N CYS A 124 5.68 -6.95 2.88
CA CYS A 124 4.43 -7.28 2.19
C CYS A 124 3.42 -6.12 2.24
N ASP A 125 2.50 -6.10 1.29
CA ASP A 125 1.56 -5.02 0.95
C ASP A 125 0.95 -4.26 2.14
N LYS A 126 0.47 -4.94 3.16
CA LYS A 126 -0.22 -4.32 4.31
C LYS A 126 0.68 -4.09 5.51
N SER A 127 1.86 -4.73 5.53
CA SER A 127 2.85 -4.46 6.58
C SER A 127 3.51 -3.09 6.41
N LEU A 128 3.69 -2.60 5.17
CA LEU A 128 4.24 -1.26 4.95
C LEU A 128 3.34 -0.17 5.56
N PRO A 129 2.06 -0.04 5.16
CA PRO A 129 1.19 0.97 5.75
C PRO A 129 0.93 0.73 7.24
N GLY A 130 0.84 -0.52 7.72
CA GLY A 130 0.67 -0.81 9.14
C GLY A 130 1.82 -0.30 10.00
N MET A 131 3.07 -0.42 9.53
CA MET A 131 4.25 0.14 10.21
C MET A 131 4.27 1.67 10.16
N MET A 132 3.84 2.29 9.05
CA MET A 132 3.74 3.74 8.93
C MET A 132 2.62 4.30 9.83
N MET A 133 1.47 3.60 9.94
CA MET A 133 0.40 3.93 10.88
C MET A 133 0.90 3.88 12.32
N ALA A 134 1.61 2.81 12.71
CA ALA A 134 2.21 2.72 14.05
C ALA A 134 3.14 3.90 14.33
N ALA A 135 4.00 4.26 13.37
CA ALA A 135 4.92 5.39 13.50
C ALA A 135 4.17 6.72 13.73
N ALA A 136 3.13 6.96 12.92
CA ALA A 136 2.29 8.15 13.01
C ALA A 136 1.53 8.25 14.34
N ARG A 137 0.93 7.12 14.79
CA ARG A 137 0.12 7.02 16.02
C ARG A 137 0.95 7.23 17.29
N ILE A 138 2.13 6.60 17.35
CA ILE A 138 3.00 6.63 18.54
C ILE A 138 3.74 7.96 18.66
N ASP A 139 4.05 8.59 17.54
CA ASP A 139 4.70 9.89 17.43
C ASP A 139 6.03 9.99 18.19
N VAL A 140 6.93 9.04 17.93
CA VAL A 140 8.33 9.08 18.34
C VAL A 140 9.24 9.25 17.14
N ALA A 141 10.51 9.53 17.34
CA ALA A 141 11.51 9.47 16.27
C ALA A 141 11.44 8.09 15.60
N SER A 142 11.12 8.04 14.29
CA SER A 142 10.91 6.79 13.59
C SER A 142 11.52 6.81 12.19
N VAL A 143 12.06 5.68 11.74
CA VAL A 143 12.55 5.47 10.37
C VAL A 143 11.93 4.19 9.82
N PHE A 144 11.36 4.28 8.62
CA PHE A 144 10.77 3.13 7.93
C PHE A 144 11.77 2.50 6.96
N VAL A 145 11.89 1.17 6.99
CA VAL A 145 12.77 0.38 6.13
C VAL A 145 11.98 -0.66 5.35
N TYR A 146 12.03 -0.57 4.05
CA TYR A 146 11.43 -1.53 3.13
C TYR A 146 12.35 -2.74 2.90
N ALA A 147 11.78 -3.94 2.78
CA ALA A 147 12.51 -5.18 2.51
C ALA A 147 13.20 -5.23 1.14
N GLY A 148 12.66 -4.53 0.15
CA GLY A 148 13.06 -4.59 -1.25
C GLY A 148 12.16 -5.50 -2.08
N SER A 149 12.17 -5.29 -3.40
CA SER A 149 11.45 -6.13 -4.35
C SER A 149 12.27 -7.38 -4.71
N THR A 150 11.57 -8.44 -5.13
CA THR A 150 12.22 -9.57 -5.81
C THR A 150 12.72 -9.16 -7.19
N LEU A 151 13.74 -9.84 -7.70
CA LEU A 151 14.09 -9.76 -9.11
C LEU A 151 12.98 -10.41 -9.96
N PRO A 152 12.78 -9.98 -11.21
CA PRO A 152 11.89 -10.72 -12.12
C PRO A 152 12.49 -12.08 -12.44
N GLY A 153 11.62 -13.07 -12.66
CA GLY A 153 12.03 -14.33 -13.25
C GLY A 153 12.15 -14.23 -14.77
N GLN A 154 12.64 -15.29 -15.41
CA GLN A 154 12.85 -15.33 -16.85
C GLN A 154 12.19 -16.56 -17.47
N VAL A 155 11.35 -16.35 -18.49
CA VAL A 155 10.79 -17.41 -19.34
C VAL A 155 10.93 -17.00 -20.81
N ASP A 156 11.65 -17.77 -21.61
CA ASP A 156 11.96 -17.48 -23.01
C ASP A 156 12.59 -16.09 -23.22
N GLY A 157 13.49 -15.67 -22.30
CA GLY A 157 14.17 -14.38 -22.35
C GLY A 157 13.29 -13.18 -22.03
N LYS A 158 12.08 -13.39 -21.51
CA LYS A 158 11.17 -12.34 -21.06
C LYS A 158 11.02 -12.34 -19.56
N ASP A 159 10.96 -11.16 -18.97
CA ASP A 159 10.72 -10.97 -17.56
C ASP A 159 9.29 -11.37 -17.19
N VAL A 160 9.18 -12.25 -16.19
CA VAL A 160 7.90 -12.70 -15.62
C VAL A 160 7.82 -12.35 -14.13
N THR A 161 6.60 -12.05 -13.69
CA THR A 161 6.26 -11.68 -12.31
C THR A 161 5.03 -12.46 -11.85
N ILE A 162 4.61 -12.28 -10.61
CA ILE A 162 3.40 -12.93 -10.06
C ILE A 162 2.15 -12.68 -10.93
N ILE A 163 2.03 -11.52 -11.58
CA ILE A 163 0.88 -11.21 -12.43
C ILE A 163 0.85 -12.11 -13.66
N ASP A 164 2.02 -12.40 -14.23
CA ASP A 164 2.14 -13.31 -15.38
C ASP A 164 1.61 -14.71 -15.05
N ALA A 165 1.73 -15.17 -13.79
CA ALA A 165 1.15 -16.44 -13.34
C ALA A 165 -0.38 -16.39 -13.27
N PHE A 166 -0.96 -15.31 -12.73
CA PHE A 166 -2.42 -15.15 -12.70
C PHE A 166 -3.02 -15.09 -14.12
N GLU A 167 -2.37 -14.36 -15.04
CA GLU A 167 -2.77 -14.31 -16.44
C GLU A 167 -2.63 -15.68 -17.12
N ALA A 168 -1.56 -16.43 -16.84
CA ALA A 168 -1.33 -17.76 -17.37
C ALA A 168 -2.40 -18.76 -16.94
N VAL A 169 -2.84 -18.73 -15.67
CA VAL A 169 -3.95 -19.57 -15.18
C VAL A 169 -5.23 -19.28 -15.97
N GLY A 170 -5.59 -18.01 -16.14
CA GLY A 170 -6.77 -17.62 -16.94
C GLY A 170 -6.67 -18.05 -18.43
N ALA A 171 -5.49 -17.92 -19.03
CA ALA A 171 -5.25 -18.34 -20.41
C ALA A 171 -5.31 -19.88 -20.56
N CYS A 172 -4.78 -20.63 -19.60
CA CYS A 172 -4.82 -22.09 -19.58
C CYS A 172 -6.25 -22.61 -19.43
N ALA A 173 -7.04 -22.03 -18.54
CA ALA A 173 -8.45 -22.39 -18.34
C ALA A 173 -9.28 -22.26 -19.64
N ARG A 174 -8.86 -21.41 -20.58
CA ARG A 174 -9.47 -21.25 -21.90
C ARG A 174 -8.79 -22.02 -23.02
N GLY A 175 -7.80 -22.84 -22.72
CA GLY A 175 -7.05 -23.62 -23.71
C GLY A 175 -6.15 -22.79 -24.63
N LEU A 176 -5.82 -21.54 -24.27
CA LEU A 176 -4.93 -20.67 -25.06
C LEU A 176 -3.45 -21.01 -24.86
N ILE A 177 -3.10 -21.57 -23.70
CA ILE A 177 -1.77 -22.10 -23.39
C ILE A 177 -1.90 -23.46 -22.70
N THR A 178 -0.83 -24.24 -22.68
CA THR A 178 -0.80 -25.56 -22.03
C THR A 178 -0.48 -25.46 -20.53
N GLN A 179 -0.79 -26.51 -19.77
CA GLN A 179 -0.40 -26.61 -18.35
C GLN A 179 1.12 -26.53 -18.17
N GLU A 180 1.91 -27.15 -19.07
CA GLU A 180 3.38 -27.10 -19.02
C GLU A 180 3.89 -25.66 -19.10
N ARG A 181 3.16 -24.78 -19.84
CA ARG A 181 3.52 -23.36 -19.90
C ARG A 181 3.24 -22.65 -18.58
N VAL A 182 2.15 -22.95 -17.91
CA VAL A 182 1.85 -22.46 -16.56
C VAL A 182 2.95 -22.89 -15.58
N ASP A 183 3.35 -24.18 -15.62
CA ASP A 183 4.40 -24.74 -14.76
C ASP A 183 5.77 -24.05 -14.96
N GLN A 184 6.09 -23.67 -16.18
CA GLN A 184 7.33 -22.91 -16.49
C GLN A 184 7.29 -21.53 -15.85
N ILE A 185 6.16 -20.82 -15.96
CA ILE A 185 5.97 -19.49 -15.40
C ILE A 185 5.99 -19.56 -13.87
N GLU A 186 5.27 -20.52 -13.27
CA GLU A 186 5.23 -20.74 -11.83
C GLU A 186 6.64 -20.89 -11.22
N ARG A 187 7.50 -21.70 -11.84
CA ARG A 187 8.88 -21.91 -11.35
C ARG A 187 9.77 -20.68 -11.48
N ALA A 188 9.39 -19.71 -12.30
CA ALA A 188 10.23 -18.55 -12.59
C ALA A 188 9.82 -17.28 -11.83
N ILE A 189 8.53 -17.05 -11.53
CA ILE A 189 8.01 -15.76 -11.08
C ILE A 189 8.59 -15.21 -9.79
N CYS A 190 9.19 -16.05 -8.95
CA CYS A 190 9.69 -15.67 -7.62
C CYS A 190 11.09 -16.29 -7.38
N PRO A 191 12.16 -15.74 -8.00
CA PRO A 191 13.48 -16.36 -7.96
C PRO A 191 14.22 -16.23 -6.64
N GLY A 192 13.64 -15.53 -5.64
CA GLY A 192 14.26 -15.32 -4.34
C GLY A 192 13.46 -14.44 -3.41
N GLU A 193 14.12 -13.89 -2.39
CA GLU A 193 13.54 -12.99 -1.40
C GLU A 193 13.10 -11.65 -2.04
N GLY A 194 12.09 -11.02 -1.44
CA GLY A 194 11.59 -9.70 -1.81
C GLY A 194 10.09 -9.66 -2.06
N ALA A 195 9.53 -8.46 -2.05
CA ALA A 195 8.15 -8.19 -2.44
C ALA A 195 7.97 -8.30 -3.97
N CYS A 196 6.72 -8.29 -4.45
CA CYS A 196 6.42 -8.35 -5.88
C CYS A 196 7.17 -7.26 -6.68
N GLY A 197 7.72 -7.64 -7.88
CA GLY A 197 8.65 -6.77 -8.63
C GLY A 197 8.02 -5.57 -9.32
N GLY A 198 6.72 -5.60 -9.69
CA GLY A 198 6.04 -4.49 -10.36
C GLY A 198 5.69 -3.33 -9.43
N MET A 199 5.18 -2.21 -10.00
CA MET A 199 4.65 -1.06 -9.24
C MET A 199 3.26 -1.39 -8.67
N TYR A 200 3.21 -2.47 -7.89
CA TYR A 200 2.07 -2.92 -7.11
C TYR A 200 2.09 -2.24 -5.74
N THR A 201 1.28 -2.70 -4.78
CA THR A 201 1.11 -1.99 -3.53
C THR A 201 2.41 -1.84 -2.72
N ALA A 202 3.23 -2.88 -2.61
CA ALA A 202 4.47 -2.82 -1.82
C ALA A 202 5.48 -1.79 -2.37
N ASN A 203 5.80 -1.82 -3.68
CA ASN A 203 6.70 -0.85 -4.28
C ASN A 203 6.10 0.56 -4.33
N THR A 204 4.78 0.68 -4.49
CA THR A 204 4.09 1.98 -4.36
C THR A 204 4.28 2.56 -2.97
N MET A 205 4.02 1.78 -1.92
CA MET A 205 4.18 2.27 -0.54
C MET A 205 5.64 2.50 -0.17
N ALA A 206 6.59 1.75 -0.74
CA ALA A 206 8.03 2.02 -0.57
C ALA A 206 8.44 3.35 -1.21
N SER A 207 7.97 3.63 -2.43
CA SER A 207 8.21 4.91 -3.12
C SER A 207 7.56 6.09 -2.37
N ILE A 208 6.36 5.87 -1.84
CA ILE A 208 5.68 6.80 -0.94
C ILE A 208 6.51 7.03 0.33
N GLY A 209 7.11 5.99 0.91
CA GLY A 209 7.97 6.10 2.08
C GLY A 209 9.12 7.08 1.92
N GLU A 210 9.74 7.13 0.73
CA GLU A 210 10.74 8.15 0.40
C GLU A 210 10.12 9.54 0.23
N ALA A 211 9.03 9.64 -0.54
CA ALA A 211 8.42 10.92 -0.88
C ALA A 211 7.77 11.61 0.33
N ILE A 212 7.20 10.83 1.27
CA ILE A 212 6.62 11.35 2.51
C ILE A 212 7.68 11.67 3.57
N GLY A 213 8.94 11.26 3.33
CA GLY A 213 10.07 11.55 4.21
C GLY A 213 10.32 10.53 5.32
N LEU A 214 9.63 9.38 5.38
CA LEU A 214 9.80 8.35 6.42
C LEU A 214 10.93 7.35 6.14
N SER A 215 11.43 7.27 4.90
CA SER A 215 12.52 6.40 4.48
C SER A 215 13.73 7.20 4.04
N LEU A 216 14.92 6.59 4.15
CA LEU A 216 16.13 7.19 3.60
C LEU A 216 16.02 7.31 2.08
N PRO A 217 16.46 8.44 1.50
CA PRO A 217 16.41 8.64 0.07
C PRO A 217 17.21 7.57 -0.69
N GLY A 218 16.62 7.05 -1.79
CA GLY A 218 17.19 5.98 -2.62
C GLY A 218 17.00 4.57 -2.08
N SER A 219 16.31 4.41 -0.94
CA SER A 219 16.15 3.10 -0.30
C SER A 219 14.99 2.26 -0.85
N ALA A 220 14.05 2.83 -1.62
CA ALA A 220 12.89 2.07 -2.10
C ALA A 220 13.23 1.11 -3.25
N ALA A 221 14.07 1.52 -4.21
CA ALA A 221 14.26 0.81 -5.46
C ALA A 221 15.20 -0.40 -5.42
N PRO A 222 16.30 -0.46 -4.63
CA PRO A 222 17.20 -1.61 -4.61
C PRO A 222 16.46 -2.92 -4.33
N PRO A 223 16.74 -4.02 -5.07
CA PRO A 223 16.15 -5.34 -4.82
C PRO A 223 16.47 -5.90 -3.43
N ALA A 224 15.66 -6.82 -2.91
CA ALA A 224 15.86 -7.41 -1.60
C ALA A 224 17.22 -8.10 -1.43
N VAL A 225 17.72 -8.73 -2.50
CA VAL A 225 19.02 -9.43 -2.53
C VAL A 225 20.22 -8.49 -2.60
N ASP A 226 20.02 -7.19 -2.86
CA ASP A 226 21.09 -6.21 -2.99
C ASP A 226 21.69 -5.85 -1.63
N ARG A 227 23.01 -5.88 -1.53
CA ARG A 227 23.75 -5.56 -0.29
C ARG A 227 23.67 -4.09 0.14
N ARG A 228 23.31 -3.18 -0.76
CA ARG A 228 23.01 -1.78 -0.40
C ARG A 228 21.87 -1.69 0.62
N ARG A 229 20.98 -2.69 0.67
CA ARG A 229 19.93 -2.80 1.70
C ARG A 229 20.50 -2.82 3.11
N ASP A 230 21.59 -3.56 3.32
CA ASP A 230 22.26 -3.62 4.64
C ASP A 230 22.80 -2.24 5.03
N THR A 231 23.39 -1.51 4.07
CA THR A 231 23.86 -0.13 4.29
C THR A 231 22.71 0.82 4.66
N TYR A 232 21.59 0.75 3.94
CA TYR A 232 20.39 1.54 4.28
C TYR A 232 19.84 1.18 5.68
N ALA A 233 19.84 -0.10 6.04
CA ALA A 233 19.39 -0.52 7.36
C ALA A 233 20.30 0.00 8.48
N ILE A 234 21.64 -0.06 8.31
CA ILE A 234 22.61 0.54 9.25
C ILE A 234 22.37 2.04 9.36
N ALA A 235 22.27 2.73 8.23
CA ALA A 235 22.04 4.17 8.21
C ALA A 235 20.70 4.57 8.86
N SER A 236 19.64 3.76 8.68
CA SER A 236 18.35 3.97 9.33
C SER A 236 18.43 3.83 10.86
N GLY A 237 19.24 2.87 11.34
CA GLY A 237 19.52 2.74 12.77
C GLY A 237 20.26 3.93 13.35
N ALA A 238 21.19 4.52 12.61
CA ALA A 238 21.87 5.74 13.05
C ALA A 238 20.94 6.98 12.97
N ALA A 239 20.13 7.07 11.91
CA ALA A 239 19.23 8.19 11.70
C ALA A 239 18.19 8.35 12.81
N VAL A 240 17.61 7.26 13.33
CA VAL A 240 16.62 7.35 14.42
C VAL A 240 17.23 7.94 15.71
N VAL A 241 18.49 7.63 16.00
CA VAL A 241 19.18 8.22 17.18
C VAL A 241 19.47 9.70 16.94
N GLU A 242 19.79 10.08 15.70
CA GLU A 242 20.00 11.49 15.33
C GLU A 242 18.70 12.29 15.40
N LEU A 243 17.57 11.72 14.97
CA LEU A 243 16.24 12.35 15.11
C LEU A 243 15.92 12.64 16.60
N ILE A 244 16.18 11.69 17.49
CA ILE A 244 16.01 11.92 18.95
C ILE A 244 16.91 13.08 19.40
N ARG A 245 18.16 13.14 18.94
CA ARG A 245 19.09 14.23 19.29
C ARG A 245 18.61 15.58 18.81
N GLN A 246 17.92 15.63 17.66
CA GLN A 246 17.33 16.84 17.12
C GLN A 246 15.93 17.15 17.68
N GLY A 247 15.33 16.22 18.41
CA GLY A 247 13.96 16.36 18.95
C GLY A 247 12.88 16.27 17.89
N ILE A 248 13.16 15.57 16.76
CA ILE A 248 12.23 15.38 15.63
C ILE A 248 11.43 14.10 15.86
N THR A 249 10.11 14.21 15.83
CA THR A 249 9.18 13.09 15.89
C THR A 249 8.61 12.75 14.53
N THR A 250 7.83 11.67 14.44
CA THR A 250 7.20 11.26 13.19
C THR A 250 6.21 12.29 12.66
N ARG A 251 5.44 12.96 13.52
CA ARG A 251 4.44 13.95 13.09
C ARG A 251 5.07 15.28 12.64
N ASP A 252 6.29 15.60 13.08
CA ASP A 252 7.04 16.72 12.52
C ASP A 252 7.35 16.52 11.01
N ILE A 253 7.48 15.25 10.59
CA ILE A 253 7.70 14.85 9.20
C ILE A 253 6.38 14.70 8.45
N LEU A 254 5.38 14.04 9.07
CA LEU A 254 4.09 13.72 8.45
C LEU A 254 3.15 14.92 8.41
N THR A 255 3.55 15.98 7.72
CA THR A 255 2.74 17.18 7.50
C THR A 255 1.83 17.03 6.27
N LYS A 256 0.85 17.92 6.11
CA LYS A 256 0.00 17.96 4.89
C LYS A 256 0.85 18.00 3.61
N GLN A 257 1.93 18.77 3.58
CA GLN A 257 2.86 18.86 2.45
C GLN A 257 3.55 17.51 2.17
N ALA A 258 3.95 16.78 3.20
CA ALA A 258 4.51 15.43 3.04
C ALA A 258 3.51 14.47 2.40
N PHE A 259 2.23 14.51 2.80
CA PHE A 259 1.16 13.73 2.16
C PHE A 259 0.91 14.17 0.71
N GLU A 260 1.00 15.44 0.39
CA GLU A 260 0.91 15.94 -0.99
C GLU A 260 2.08 15.43 -1.84
N ASN A 261 3.30 15.37 -1.30
CA ASN A 261 4.44 14.72 -1.96
C ASN A 261 4.19 13.22 -2.19
N ALA A 262 3.60 12.52 -1.22
CA ALA A 262 3.23 11.12 -1.34
C ALA A 262 2.19 10.87 -2.46
N ILE A 263 1.19 11.73 -2.58
CA ILE A 263 0.21 11.67 -3.68
C ILE A 263 0.89 11.97 -5.02
N THR A 264 1.78 12.94 -5.06
CA THR A 264 2.52 13.31 -6.27
C THR A 264 3.32 12.14 -6.82
N ILE A 265 4.11 11.44 -5.98
CA ILE A 265 4.88 10.26 -6.43
C ILE A 265 3.97 9.10 -6.83
N LEU A 266 2.86 8.88 -6.12
CA LEU A 266 1.84 7.88 -6.46
C LEU A 266 1.32 8.08 -7.88
N MET A 267 0.99 9.30 -8.25
CA MET A 267 0.46 9.65 -9.58
C MET A 267 1.54 9.56 -10.65
N ALA A 268 2.75 10.07 -10.38
CA ALA A 268 3.87 10.07 -11.32
C ALA A 268 4.31 8.64 -11.73
N LEU A 269 4.22 7.67 -10.82
CA LEU A 269 4.59 6.28 -11.07
C LEU A 269 3.41 5.40 -11.51
N GLY A 270 2.17 5.91 -11.49
CA GLY A 270 0.98 5.12 -11.78
C GLY A 270 0.80 3.96 -10.79
N GLY A 271 0.98 4.24 -9.51
CA GLY A 271 0.99 3.25 -8.44
C GLY A 271 -0.37 2.56 -8.19
N SER A 272 -0.43 1.80 -7.12
CA SER A 272 -1.62 1.03 -6.72
C SER A 272 -2.72 1.93 -6.14
N THR A 273 -3.98 1.65 -6.49
CA THR A 273 -5.17 2.28 -5.88
C THR A 273 -5.26 2.04 -4.37
N ASN A 274 -4.66 0.96 -3.86
CA ASN A 274 -4.56 0.69 -2.43
C ASN A 274 -3.87 1.83 -1.66
N ALA A 275 -2.95 2.56 -2.31
CA ALA A 275 -2.26 3.68 -1.68
C ALA A 275 -3.21 4.82 -1.28
N VAL A 276 -4.34 5.00 -2.00
CA VAL A 276 -5.38 5.96 -1.60
C VAL A 276 -5.90 5.61 -0.20
N LEU A 277 -6.32 4.34 -0.02
CA LEU A 277 -6.81 3.84 1.27
C LEU A 277 -5.74 3.94 2.37
N HIS A 278 -4.49 3.62 2.02
CA HIS A 278 -3.41 3.60 2.99
C HIS A 278 -2.94 4.99 3.40
N LEU A 279 -2.87 5.94 2.47
CA LEU A 279 -2.52 7.33 2.80
C LEU A 279 -3.58 8.00 3.67
N LEU A 280 -4.88 7.75 3.41
CA LEU A 280 -5.96 8.21 4.29
C LEU A 280 -5.80 7.64 5.71
N ALA A 281 -5.48 6.35 5.83
CA ALA A 281 -5.28 5.71 7.14
C ALA A 281 -4.05 6.25 7.87
N ILE A 282 -2.92 6.46 7.19
CA ILE A 282 -1.70 7.03 7.79
C ILE A 282 -1.96 8.49 8.19
N ALA A 283 -2.70 9.26 7.37
CA ALA A 283 -3.06 10.64 7.68
C ALA A 283 -3.97 10.73 8.90
N TYR A 284 -4.92 9.80 9.03
CA TYR A 284 -5.78 9.68 10.23
C TYR A 284 -4.92 9.52 11.49
N GLU A 285 -3.96 8.57 11.47
CA GLU A 285 -3.05 8.33 12.60
C GLU A 285 -2.07 9.49 12.87
N ALA A 286 -1.72 10.22 11.83
CA ALA A 286 -0.88 11.43 11.95
C ALA A 286 -1.66 12.68 12.37
N GLU A 287 -2.99 12.60 12.51
CA GLU A 287 -3.89 13.74 12.76
C GLU A 287 -3.82 14.81 11.65
N VAL A 288 -3.60 14.38 10.40
CA VAL A 288 -3.55 15.25 9.22
C VAL A 288 -4.86 15.14 8.46
N ASP A 289 -5.48 16.29 8.19
CA ASP A 289 -6.71 16.39 7.39
C ASP A 289 -6.40 16.11 5.91
N LEU A 290 -6.60 14.85 5.50
CA LEU A 290 -6.44 14.36 4.12
C LEU A 290 -7.76 13.80 3.63
N GLU A 291 -8.20 14.27 2.45
CA GLU A 291 -9.46 13.88 1.84
C GLU A 291 -9.27 13.25 0.45
N LEU A 292 -10.26 12.46 0.01
CA LEU A 292 -10.25 11.88 -1.34
C LEU A 292 -10.07 12.93 -2.44
N ASN A 293 -10.62 14.13 -2.27
CA ASN A 293 -10.48 15.19 -3.26
C ASN A 293 -9.04 15.72 -3.39
N ASP A 294 -8.19 15.57 -2.37
CA ASP A 294 -6.78 15.95 -2.48
C ASP A 294 -6.05 15.13 -3.56
N PHE A 295 -6.40 13.84 -3.69
CA PHE A 295 -5.82 12.98 -4.73
C PHE A 295 -6.14 13.48 -6.14
N HIS A 296 -7.34 14.01 -6.35
CA HIS A 296 -7.67 14.63 -7.63
C HIS A 296 -6.98 15.99 -7.81
N ARG A 297 -7.05 16.85 -6.80
CA ARG A 297 -6.46 18.21 -6.84
C ARG A 297 -4.97 18.18 -7.19
N ILE A 298 -4.26 17.22 -6.63
CA ILE A 298 -2.82 17.04 -6.85
C ILE A 298 -2.60 16.26 -8.15
N GLY A 299 -3.25 15.11 -8.30
CA GLY A 299 -3.05 14.18 -9.40
C GLY A 299 -3.36 14.79 -10.78
N SER A 300 -4.31 15.73 -10.87
CA SER A 300 -4.63 16.43 -12.12
C SER A 300 -3.48 17.29 -12.68
N LYS A 301 -2.44 17.53 -11.89
CA LYS A 301 -1.26 18.31 -12.28
C LYS A 301 -0.03 17.45 -12.55
N VAL A 302 -0.08 16.18 -12.19
CA VAL A 302 1.08 15.29 -12.20
C VAL A 302 0.99 14.33 -13.37
N PRO A 303 1.93 14.40 -14.33
CA PRO A 303 1.95 13.47 -15.46
C PRO A 303 2.46 12.09 -15.06
N LEU A 304 2.08 11.07 -15.83
CA LEU A 304 2.58 9.72 -15.67
C LEU A 304 3.99 9.61 -16.27
N LEU A 305 4.97 9.25 -15.44
CA LEU A 305 6.39 9.22 -15.80
C LEU A 305 6.97 7.79 -15.83
N GLY A 306 6.45 6.85 -15.04
CA GLY A 306 6.98 5.48 -14.94
C GLY A 306 6.31 4.52 -15.91
N ASP A 307 7.08 3.87 -16.80
CA ASP A 307 6.61 2.79 -17.69
C ASP A 307 6.67 1.44 -16.97
N LEU A 308 5.86 1.29 -15.92
CA LEU A 308 5.98 0.23 -14.94
C LEU A 308 4.81 -0.76 -14.99
N LYS A 309 5.10 -2.07 -14.82
CA LYS A 309 4.02 -3.08 -14.65
C LYS A 309 3.10 -2.68 -13.48
N PRO A 310 1.77 -2.87 -13.60
CA PRO A 310 1.08 -3.83 -14.50
C PRO A 310 0.71 -3.31 -15.88
N PHE A 311 0.69 -2.01 -16.16
CA PHE A 311 0.30 -1.48 -17.47
C PHE A 311 1.51 -1.15 -18.35
N GLY A 312 2.67 -0.88 -17.77
CA GLY A 312 3.93 -0.66 -18.47
C GLY A 312 4.78 -1.94 -18.61
N ARG A 313 6.03 -1.74 -18.98
CA ARG A 313 6.96 -2.83 -19.38
C ARG A 313 7.90 -3.26 -18.26
N PHE A 314 8.32 -2.32 -17.41
CA PHE A 314 9.44 -2.47 -16.49
C PHE A 314 9.01 -2.77 -15.06
N VAL A 315 9.97 -3.23 -14.25
CA VAL A 315 9.79 -3.58 -12.84
C VAL A 315 10.66 -2.68 -11.93
N MET A 316 10.51 -2.77 -10.61
CA MET A 316 11.20 -1.90 -9.66
C MET A 316 12.73 -2.02 -9.72
N SER A 317 13.26 -3.21 -9.99
CA SER A 317 14.70 -3.38 -10.20
C SER A 317 15.25 -2.67 -11.42
N ASP A 318 14.41 -2.35 -12.41
CA ASP A 318 14.82 -1.53 -13.55
C ASP A 318 14.86 -0.05 -13.18
N VAL A 319 13.91 0.41 -12.34
CA VAL A 319 13.94 1.75 -11.75
C VAL A 319 15.24 1.98 -10.98
N ASP A 320 15.68 0.97 -10.19
CA ASP A 320 16.96 1.02 -9.47
C ASP A 320 18.16 1.26 -10.40
N LYS A 321 18.20 0.57 -11.55
CA LYS A 321 19.30 0.69 -12.53
C LYS A 321 19.48 2.09 -13.10
N VAL A 322 18.41 2.88 -13.11
CA VAL A 322 18.41 4.25 -13.67
C VAL A 322 18.45 5.35 -12.61
N GLY A 323 18.72 4.99 -11.34
CA GLY A 323 18.92 5.95 -10.24
C GLY A 323 17.81 5.99 -9.20
N GLY A 324 16.78 5.17 -9.33
CA GLY A 324 15.74 4.98 -8.32
C GLY A 324 14.72 6.10 -8.25
N ILE A 325 13.99 6.11 -7.15
CA ILE A 325 12.92 7.09 -6.88
C ILE A 325 13.45 8.55 -6.82
N PRO A 326 14.66 8.83 -6.33
CA PRO A 326 15.21 10.19 -6.34
C PRO A 326 15.22 10.88 -7.71
N VAL A 327 15.36 10.11 -8.80
CA VAL A 327 15.28 10.65 -10.18
C VAL A 327 13.91 11.29 -10.45
N VAL A 328 12.85 10.63 -10.05
CA VAL A 328 11.47 11.13 -10.22
C VAL A 328 11.22 12.32 -9.29
N LEU A 329 11.64 12.21 -8.02
CA LEU A 329 11.48 13.28 -7.04
C LEU A 329 12.22 14.56 -7.46
N LYS A 330 13.44 14.44 -8.03
CA LYS A 330 14.18 15.57 -8.59
C LYS A 330 13.38 16.27 -9.71
N GLY A 331 12.91 15.51 -10.69
CA GLY A 331 12.15 16.07 -11.80
C GLY A 331 10.85 16.75 -11.35
N LEU A 332 10.15 16.17 -10.37
CA LEU A 332 8.95 16.76 -9.79
C LEU A 332 9.26 18.04 -9.00
N LEU A 333 10.36 18.07 -8.25
CA LEU A 333 10.82 19.26 -7.53
C LEU A 333 11.17 20.41 -8.49
N GLU A 334 11.94 20.13 -9.53
CA GLU A 334 12.33 21.10 -10.56
C GLU A 334 11.12 21.67 -11.31
N ALA A 335 10.07 20.89 -11.46
CA ALA A 335 8.80 21.32 -12.06
C ALA A 335 7.86 22.06 -11.10
N GLY A 336 8.23 22.22 -9.82
CA GLY A 336 7.40 22.86 -8.81
C GLY A 336 6.17 22.04 -8.39
N LEU A 337 6.21 20.70 -8.59
CA LEU A 337 5.15 19.75 -8.24
C LEU A 337 5.40 19.04 -6.91
N LEU A 338 6.53 19.29 -6.26
CA LEU A 338 6.93 18.69 -5.00
C LEU A 338 7.25 19.77 -3.96
N HIS A 339 6.84 19.58 -2.72
CA HIS A 339 7.21 20.44 -1.60
C HIS A 339 8.63 20.11 -1.15
N GLY A 340 9.60 20.92 -1.58
CA GLY A 340 11.01 20.70 -1.31
C GLY A 340 11.43 21.01 0.13
N ASP A 341 10.65 21.79 0.85
CA ASP A 341 10.85 22.18 2.25
C ASP A 341 10.34 21.15 3.26
N ALA A 342 9.63 20.11 2.81
CA ALA A 342 9.16 19.03 3.66
C ALA A 342 10.33 18.32 4.35
N LEU A 343 10.25 18.17 5.68
CA LEU A 343 11.24 17.51 6.51
C LEU A 343 11.25 15.99 6.28
N THR A 344 12.41 15.36 6.47
CA THR A 344 12.58 13.92 6.30
C THR A 344 13.35 13.30 7.46
N VAL A 345 13.40 11.95 7.49
CA VAL A 345 14.15 11.18 8.51
C VAL A 345 15.66 11.41 8.53
N THR A 346 16.21 12.15 7.58
CA THR A 346 17.62 12.57 7.61
C THR A 346 17.84 13.80 8.49
N GLY A 347 16.79 14.42 9.02
CA GLY A 347 16.84 15.73 9.67
C GLY A 347 17.02 16.90 8.69
N LYS A 348 17.00 16.62 7.39
CA LYS A 348 17.08 17.58 6.28
C LYS A 348 15.77 17.62 5.52
N THR A 349 15.60 18.69 4.75
CA THR A 349 14.45 18.81 3.83
C THR A 349 14.60 17.90 2.60
N MET A 350 13.50 17.67 1.89
CA MET A 350 13.50 16.92 0.64
C MET A 350 14.44 17.53 -0.40
N ALA A 351 14.43 18.85 -0.56
CA ALA A 351 15.30 19.55 -1.51
C ALA A 351 16.80 19.41 -1.15
N GLU A 352 17.15 19.50 0.13
CA GLU A 352 18.53 19.30 0.59
C GLU A 352 19.02 17.89 0.31
N ASN A 353 18.19 16.87 0.59
CA ASN A 353 18.52 15.48 0.30
C ASN A 353 18.75 15.24 -1.21
N LEU A 354 17.85 15.76 -2.06
CA LEU A 354 17.98 15.60 -3.51
C LEU A 354 19.23 16.34 -4.07
N LYS A 355 19.59 17.47 -3.48
CA LYS A 355 20.83 18.17 -3.82
C LYS A 355 22.06 17.35 -3.42
N ASP A 356 22.06 16.73 -2.25
CA ASP A 356 23.21 15.94 -1.75
C ASP A 356 23.41 14.65 -2.56
N ILE A 357 22.32 13.97 -2.95
CA ILE A 357 22.36 12.74 -3.76
C ILE A 357 22.72 13.05 -5.22
N ALA A 358 22.31 14.20 -5.73
CA ALA A 358 22.45 14.59 -7.13
C ALA A 358 22.01 13.49 -8.12
N PRO A 359 20.74 13.07 -8.10
CA PRO A 359 20.25 11.98 -8.96
C PRO A 359 20.48 12.30 -10.44
N PRO A 360 20.71 11.27 -11.28
CA PRO A 360 20.83 11.47 -12.73
C PRO A 360 19.50 11.98 -13.34
N ASP A 361 19.57 12.40 -14.60
CA ASP A 361 18.36 12.70 -15.36
C ASP A 361 17.62 11.41 -15.75
N PRO A 362 16.30 11.47 -16.00
CA PRO A 362 15.53 10.32 -16.46
C PRO A 362 16.11 9.69 -17.73
N ASP A 363 16.12 8.36 -17.80
CA ASP A 363 16.67 7.59 -18.94
C ASP A 363 15.81 7.70 -20.23
N GLY A 364 14.60 8.23 -20.13
CA GLY A 364 13.66 8.41 -21.23
C GLY A 364 12.96 7.13 -21.70
N GLN A 365 13.14 5.99 -21.00
CA GLN A 365 12.47 4.73 -21.29
C GLN A 365 11.71 4.19 -20.07
N ILE A 366 12.42 3.88 -18.99
CA ILE A 366 11.85 3.38 -17.74
C ILE A 366 11.18 4.53 -16.99
N LEU A 367 11.92 5.65 -16.88
CA LEU A 367 11.46 6.89 -16.29
C LEU A 367 11.50 8.00 -17.35
N ARG A 368 10.36 8.66 -17.56
CA ARG A 368 10.22 9.77 -18.50
C ARG A 368 10.49 11.11 -17.82
N ALA A 369 11.02 12.06 -18.59
CA ALA A 369 11.07 13.46 -18.15
C ALA A 369 9.67 14.08 -18.15
N ILE A 370 9.44 15.08 -17.30
CA ILE A 370 8.16 15.82 -17.23
C ILE A 370 7.82 16.50 -18.55
N SER A 371 8.82 16.92 -19.32
CA SER A 371 8.64 17.50 -20.65
C SER A 371 8.21 16.49 -21.73
N SER A 372 8.32 15.19 -21.46
CA SER A 372 7.96 14.11 -22.39
C SER A 372 7.37 12.91 -21.63
N PRO A 373 6.25 13.08 -20.93
CA PRO A 373 5.63 12.04 -20.10
C PRO A 373 5.05 10.90 -20.95
N ILE A 374 4.67 9.80 -20.29
CA ILE A 374 3.91 8.70 -20.92
C ILE A 374 2.49 9.17 -21.23
N SER A 375 1.86 9.85 -20.28
CA SER A 375 0.54 10.47 -20.40
C SER A 375 0.44 11.68 -19.49
N THR A 376 -0.37 12.64 -19.89
CA THR A 376 -0.78 13.78 -19.06
C THR A 376 -2.10 13.50 -18.31
N ASP A 377 -2.75 12.35 -18.59
CA ASP A 377 -3.98 11.97 -17.92
C ASP A 377 -3.68 11.51 -16.49
N ILE A 378 -4.63 11.76 -15.61
CA ILE A 378 -4.53 11.37 -14.21
C ILE A 378 -4.48 9.83 -14.09
N GLY A 379 -3.49 9.32 -13.33
CA GLY A 379 -3.27 7.87 -13.18
C GLY A 379 -4.30 7.17 -12.29
N ILE A 380 -4.85 7.89 -11.32
CA ILE A 380 -5.92 7.42 -10.39
C ILE A 380 -6.97 8.51 -10.30
N THR A 381 -8.21 8.17 -10.63
CA THR A 381 -9.36 9.09 -10.58
C THR A 381 -10.26 8.75 -9.39
N ILE A 382 -10.59 9.78 -8.62
CA ILE A 382 -11.63 9.70 -7.59
C ILE A 382 -12.96 10.03 -8.24
N LEU A 383 -13.91 9.13 -8.11
CA LEU A 383 -15.25 9.23 -8.66
C LEU A 383 -16.26 9.57 -7.55
N GLY A 384 -17.25 10.40 -7.89
CA GLY A 384 -18.46 10.62 -7.10
C GLY A 384 -19.69 10.14 -7.89
N GLY A 385 -20.86 10.65 -7.59
CA GLY A 385 -22.09 10.35 -8.32
C GLY A 385 -23.12 9.58 -7.53
N THR A 386 -24.21 9.18 -8.18
CA THR A 386 -25.37 8.58 -7.48
C THR A 386 -25.06 7.20 -6.90
N LEU A 387 -24.06 6.50 -7.43
CA LEU A 387 -23.65 5.17 -6.95
C LEU A 387 -22.51 5.26 -5.92
N ALA A 388 -21.77 6.35 -5.89
CA ALA A 388 -20.62 6.55 -5.03
C ALA A 388 -20.65 7.94 -4.37
N SER A 389 -21.68 8.20 -3.54
CA SER A 389 -21.87 9.53 -2.89
C SER A 389 -20.69 9.92 -2.00
N ASP A 390 -20.02 8.95 -1.37
CA ASP A 390 -18.88 9.18 -0.48
C ASP A 390 -17.55 8.91 -1.21
N GLY A 391 -17.61 8.55 -2.49
CA GLY A 391 -16.48 8.35 -3.37
C GLY A 391 -16.26 6.91 -3.80
N ALA A 392 -15.46 6.77 -4.86
CA ALA A 392 -14.91 5.51 -5.36
C ALA A 392 -13.57 5.78 -6.02
N VAL A 393 -12.75 4.75 -6.22
CA VAL A 393 -11.41 4.86 -6.78
C VAL A 393 -11.29 4.05 -8.07
N CYS A 394 -10.88 4.70 -9.14
CA CYS A 394 -10.62 4.07 -10.43
C CYS A 394 -9.15 4.26 -10.83
N LYS A 395 -8.48 3.18 -11.24
CA LYS A 395 -7.18 3.27 -11.88
C LYS A 395 -7.39 3.61 -13.35
N THR A 396 -6.98 4.79 -13.77
CA THR A 396 -7.20 5.31 -15.12
C THR A 396 -5.96 5.27 -16.00
N ALA A 397 -4.78 5.05 -15.40
CA ALA A 397 -3.53 4.91 -16.15
C ALA A 397 -3.63 3.81 -17.22
N GLY A 398 -3.36 4.16 -18.48
CA GLY A 398 -3.29 3.23 -19.61
C GLY A 398 -4.63 2.61 -20.07
N ILE A 399 -5.79 3.07 -19.58
CA ILE A 399 -7.10 2.50 -19.95
C ILE A 399 -7.60 3.05 -21.28
N GLY A 400 -7.47 4.37 -21.54
CA GLY A 400 -7.92 5.01 -22.79
C GLY A 400 -9.44 4.98 -23.00
N ILE A 401 -10.24 4.83 -21.94
CA ILE A 401 -11.70 4.84 -21.95
C ILE A 401 -12.15 6.05 -21.14
N GLU A 402 -12.89 6.98 -21.75
CA GLU A 402 -13.43 8.15 -21.08
C GLU A 402 -14.80 7.89 -20.45
N THR A 403 -15.63 7.11 -21.13
CA THR A 403 -16.98 6.77 -20.67
C THR A 403 -17.30 5.32 -20.94
N PHE A 404 -18.06 4.69 -20.04
CA PHE A 404 -18.61 3.36 -20.24
C PHE A 404 -20.03 3.30 -19.66
N GLU A 405 -20.95 2.66 -20.37
CA GLU A 405 -22.31 2.41 -19.91
C GLU A 405 -22.71 1.00 -20.28
N GLY A 406 -23.31 0.28 -19.34
CA GLY A 406 -23.76 -1.08 -19.59
C GLY A 406 -24.71 -1.62 -18.53
N PRO A 407 -25.35 -2.77 -18.83
CA PRO A 407 -26.22 -3.45 -17.89
C PRO A 407 -25.41 -4.12 -16.77
N ALA A 408 -25.89 -4.01 -15.54
CA ALA A 408 -25.28 -4.66 -14.39
C ALA A 408 -25.46 -6.19 -14.42
N ARG A 409 -24.42 -6.91 -14.02
CA ARG A 409 -24.44 -8.33 -13.62
C ARG A 409 -23.97 -8.40 -12.17
N VAL A 410 -24.88 -8.73 -11.27
CA VAL A 410 -24.69 -8.55 -9.83
C VAL A 410 -24.30 -9.86 -9.16
N PHE A 411 -23.20 -9.82 -8.42
CA PHE A 411 -22.65 -10.96 -7.68
C PHE A 411 -22.35 -10.53 -6.24
N GLU A 412 -22.53 -11.46 -5.30
CA GLU A 412 -22.27 -11.19 -3.89
C GLU A 412 -20.92 -11.74 -3.42
N ARG A 413 -20.12 -12.32 -4.35
CA ARG A 413 -18.78 -12.86 -4.12
C ARG A 413 -18.00 -12.96 -5.42
N GLU A 414 -16.67 -12.86 -5.32
CA GLU A 414 -15.77 -13.04 -6.46
C GLU A 414 -15.96 -14.41 -7.15
N GLN A 415 -16.13 -15.50 -6.38
CA GLN A 415 -16.31 -16.85 -6.94
C GLN A 415 -17.53 -16.94 -7.83
N ALA A 416 -18.65 -16.35 -7.44
CA ALA A 416 -19.86 -16.34 -8.25
C ALA A 416 -19.66 -15.60 -9.60
N ALA A 417 -18.85 -14.53 -9.60
CA ALA A 417 -18.49 -13.84 -10.82
C ALA A 417 -17.53 -14.68 -11.69
N MET A 418 -16.60 -15.43 -11.07
CA MET A 418 -15.73 -16.38 -11.78
C MET A 418 -16.56 -17.48 -12.46
N ASP A 419 -17.47 -18.12 -11.72
CA ASP A 419 -18.34 -19.15 -12.26
C ASP A 419 -19.21 -18.61 -13.42
N ALA A 420 -19.70 -17.38 -13.30
CA ALA A 420 -20.48 -16.72 -14.35
C ALA A 420 -19.63 -16.43 -15.60
N LEU A 421 -18.36 -16.04 -15.42
CA LEU A 421 -17.43 -15.83 -16.54
C LEU A 421 -17.13 -17.13 -17.29
N GLU A 422 -16.86 -18.22 -16.56
CA GLU A 422 -16.58 -19.55 -17.11
C GLU A 422 -17.78 -20.10 -17.89
N ASN A 423 -19.00 -19.86 -17.40
CA ASN A 423 -20.23 -20.27 -18.05
C ASN A 423 -20.69 -19.29 -19.17
N GLY A 424 -19.90 -18.27 -19.51
CA GLY A 424 -20.20 -17.32 -20.58
C GLY A 424 -21.39 -16.41 -20.28
N ILE A 425 -21.77 -16.22 -19.02
CA ILE A 425 -22.87 -15.31 -18.61
C ILE A 425 -22.41 -13.85 -18.70
N ILE A 426 -21.13 -13.57 -18.34
CA ILE A 426 -20.54 -12.24 -18.48
C ILE A 426 -20.15 -12.02 -19.94
N GLN A 427 -20.66 -10.93 -20.53
CA GLN A 427 -20.48 -10.58 -21.92
C GLN A 427 -19.80 -9.21 -22.08
N ALA A 428 -19.31 -8.94 -23.30
CA ALA A 428 -18.85 -7.59 -23.66
C ALA A 428 -20.01 -6.58 -23.50
N GLY A 429 -19.74 -5.44 -22.86
CA GLY A 429 -20.72 -4.41 -22.54
C GLY A 429 -21.29 -4.51 -21.13
N ASP A 430 -21.09 -5.61 -20.42
CA ASP A 430 -21.61 -5.77 -19.05
C ASP A 430 -20.81 -4.93 -18.03
N VAL A 431 -21.52 -4.49 -16.98
CA VAL A 431 -20.96 -3.99 -15.72
C VAL A 431 -21.04 -5.10 -14.67
N VAL A 432 -19.91 -5.70 -14.36
CA VAL A 432 -19.79 -6.75 -13.35
C VAL A 432 -19.73 -6.11 -11.96
N VAL A 433 -20.78 -6.27 -11.17
CA VAL A 433 -20.91 -5.71 -9.83
C VAL A 433 -20.67 -6.80 -8.78
N ILE A 434 -19.62 -6.65 -7.97
CA ILE A 434 -19.34 -7.54 -6.84
C ILE A 434 -19.50 -6.74 -5.56
N ARG A 435 -20.51 -7.05 -4.76
CA ARG A 435 -20.89 -6.28 -3.57
C ARG A 435 -20.79 -7.08 -2.28
N TYR A 436 -20.93 -6.41 -1.13
CA TYR A 436 -20.70 -6.96 0.22
C TYR A 436 -19.26 -7.44 0.44
N GLU A 437 -18.31 -6.81 -0.23
CA GLU A 437 -16.87 -7.01 -0.07
C GLU A 437 -16.17 -5.75 0.50
N GLY A 438 -16.97 -4.78 0.98
CA GLY A 438 -16.48 -3.57 1.65
C GLY A 438 -15.89 -3.83 3.03
N PRO A 439 -15.40 -2.78 3.73
CA PRO A 439 -14.70 -2.91 5.02
C PRO A 439 -15.47 -3.69 6.07
N LYS A 440 -16.77 -3.46 6.20
CA LYS A 440 -17.65 -4.11 7.19
C LYS A 440 -18.32 -5.36 6.64
N GLY A 441 -18.85 -5.29 5.42
CA GLY A 441 -19.65 -6.36 4.80
C GLY A 441 -18.81 -7.57 4.40
N GLY A 442 -17.65 -7.32 3.78
CA GLY A 442 -16.60 -8.30 3.53
C GLY A 442 -15.38 -7.99 4.39
N PRO A 443 -15.40 -8.28 5.72
CA PRO A 443 -14.39 -7.78 6.63
C PRO A 443 -12.97 -7.92 6.08
N GLY A 444 -12.25 -6.79 6.01
CA GLY A 444 -10.92 -6.71 5.41
C GLY A 444 -10.89 -6.35 3.92
N MET A 445 -12.04 -5.98 3.30
CA MET A 445 -12.06 -5.50 1.91
C MET A 445 -11.15 -6.33 1.00
N ARG A 446 -11.43 -7.63 0.84
CA ARG A 446 -10.52 -8.53 0.11
C ARG A 446 -10.15 -7.99 -1.28
N GLU A 447 -8.90 -8.16 -1.68
CA GLU A 447 -8.48 -7.85 -3.03
C GLU A 447 -8.92 -8.95 -4.00
N MET A 448 -9.48 -8.54 -5.13
CA MET A 448 -9.97 -9.45 -6.17
C MET A 448 -9.10 -9.33 -7.41
N LEU A 449 -8.10 -10.22 -7.53
CA LEU A 449 -7.21 -10.29 -8.68
C LEU A 449 -7.61 -11.40 -9.65
N MET A 450 -8.20 -12.49 -9.15
CA MET A 450 -8.57 -13.63 -9.98
C MET A 450 -9.57 -13.22 -11.05
N ILE A 451 -10.65 -12.55 -10.67
CA ILE A 451 -11.67 -12.11 -11.63
C ILE A 451 -11.12 -11.09 -12.63
N THR A 452 -10.24 -10.15 -12.20
CA THR A 452 -9.65 -9.17 -13.12
C THR A 452 -8.71 -9.84 -14.13
N GLY A 453 -7.90 -10.80 -13.68
CA GLY A 453 -7.03 -11.60 -14.54
C GLY A 453 -7.82 -12.48 -15.50
N ALA A 454 -8.88 -13.13 -15.02
CA ALA A 454 -9.74 -13.99 -15.82
C ALA A 454 -10.50 -13.21 -16.90
N ILE A 455 -11.08 -12.04 -16.59
CA ILE A 455 -11.74 -11.16 -17.56
C ILE A 455 -10.74 -10.70 -18.63
N LYS A 456 -9.52 -10.35 -18.27
CA LYS A 456 -8.45 -10.00 -19.21
C LYS A 456 -8.08 -11.19 -20.09
N GLY A 457 -7.85 -12.37 -19.49
CA GLY A 457 -7.58 -13.61 -20.20
C GLY A 457 -8.73 -14.03 -21.15
N ALA A 458 -9.97 -13.67 -20.80
CA ALA A 458 -11.16 -13.86 -21.59
C ALA A 458 -11.26 -12.91 -22.81
N GLY A 459 -10.34 -11.94 -22.97
CA GLY A 459 -10.42 -10.92 -24.02
C GLY A 459 -11.46 -9.83 -23.74
N LEU A 460 -12.07 -9.80 -22.53
CA LEU A 460 -13.14 -8.87 -22.16
C LEU A 460 -12.62 -7.62 -21.41
N GLY A 461 -11.34 -7.54 -21.11
CA GLY A 461 -10.77 -6.49 -20.23
C GLY A 461 -10.92 -5.04 -20.72
N LYS A 462 -11.23 -4.81 -22.01
CA LYS A 462 -11.53 -3.49 -22.58
C LYS A 462 -13.02 -3.26 -22.84
N SER A 463 -13.85 -4.26 -22.66
CA SER A 463 -15.27 -4.24 -23.03
C SER A 463 -16.20 -4.53 -21.84
N THR A 464 -15.66 -4.61 -20.63
CA THR A 464 -16.42 -4.76 -19.38
C THR A 464 -15.94 -3.75 -18.35
N LEU A 465 -16.83 -3.31 -17.46
CA LEU A 465 -16.52 -2.56 -16.26
C LEU A 465 -16.66 -3.50 -15.04
N LEU A 466 -15.64 -3.54 -14.16
CA LEU A 466 -15.77 -4.18 -12.85
C LEU A 466 -16.00 -3.11 -11.78
N LEU A 467 -16.96 -3.38 -10.89
CA LEU A 467 -17.40 -2.47 -9.83
C LEU A 467 -17.53 -3.21 -8.50
N THR A 468 -16.97 -2.65 -7.42
CA THR A 468 -17.06 -3.25 -6.09
C THR A 468 -16.97 -2.24 -4.96
N ASP A 469 -17.61 -2.53 -3.83
CA ASP A 469 -17.37 -1.87 -2.55
C ASP A 469 -16.10 -2.43 -1.83
N GLY A 470 -15.55 -3.54 -2.33
CA GLY A 470 -14.24 -4.07 -1.94
C GLY A 470 -13.07 -3.40 -2.68
N ARG A 471 -12.01 -4.18 -2.97
CA ARG A 471 -10.80 -3.71 -3.65
C ARG A 471 -10.43 -4.60 -4.82
N PHE A 472 -9.75 -4.00 -5.80
CA PHE A 472 -8.97 -4.73 -6.79
C PHE A 472 -7.48 -4.63 -6.45
N SER A 473 -6.70 -5.65 -6.82
CA SER A 473 -5.26 -5.68 -6.60
C SER A 473 -4.55 -4.55 -7.34
N GLY A 474 -3.41 -4.08 -6.80
CA GLY A 474 -2.51 -3.15 -7.50
C GLY A 474 -2.01 -3.68 -8.86
N GLY A 475 -2.05 -5.00 -9.08
CA GLY A 475 -1.75 -5.66 -10.35
C GLY A 475 -2.91 -5.73 -11.34
N SER A 476 -4.12 -5.28 -10.98
CA SER A 476 -5.29 -5.31 -11.86
C SER A 476 -5.14 -4.38 -13.05
N THR A 477 -5.64 -4.81 -14.20
CA THR A 477 -5.71 -4.04 -15.44
C THR A 477 -7.13 -4.08 -16.00
N GLY A 478 -7.50 -3.10 -16.83
CA GLY A 478 -8.86 -2.93 -17.33
C GLY A 478 -9.65 -1.90 -16.52
N LEU A 479 -10.88 -1.62 -16.91
CA LEU A 479 -11.73 -0.63 -16.24
C LEU A 479 -12.29 -1.22 -14.94
N CYS A 480 -11.65 -0.86 -13.82
CA CYS A 480 -11.98 -1.36 -12.49
C CYS A 480 -12.22 -0.20 -11.52
N VAL A 481 -13.38 -0.19 -10.89
CA VAL A 481 -13.77 0.77 -9.86
C VAL A 481 -13.96 0.05 -8.53
N GLY A 482 -13.11 0.34 -7.58
CA GLY A 482 -13.19 -0.18 -6.21
C GLY A 482 -13.49 0.90 -5.18
N HIS A 483 -13.53 0.49 -3.92
CA HIS A 483 -13.76 1.36 -2.76
C HIS A 483 -15.08 2.15 -2.88
N VAL A 484 -16.10 1.59 -3.55
CA VAL A 484 -17.39 2.26 -3.69
C VAL A 484 -18.00 2.48 -2.30
N ALA A 485 -18.21 3.73 -1.98
CA ALA A 485 -18.76 4.16 -0.69
C ALA A 485 -19.99 5.08 -0.87
N PRO A 486 -21.02 4.86 -0.02
CA PRO A 486 -21.15 3.89 1.06
C PRO A 486 -21.22 2.44 0.57
N GLU A 487 -20.66 1.49 1.36
CA GLU A 487 -20.67 0.07 1.03
C GLU A 487 -22.08 -0.56 1.15
N ALA A 488 -22.24 -1.75 0.57
CA ALA A 488 -23.56 -2.40 0.51
C ALA A 488 -24.16 -2.70 1.89
N VAL A 489 -23.36 -3.12 2.88
CA VAL A 489 -23.87 -3.44 4.22
C VAL A 489 -24.35 -2.20 4.98
N ASP A 490 -23.83 -1.03 4.67
CA ASP A 490 -24.27 0.25 5.22
C ASP A 490 -25.49 0.84 4.46
N GLY A 491 -26.04 0.10 3.48
CA GLY A 491 -27.20 0.54 2.68
C GLY A 491 -26.82 1.52 1.57
N GLY A 492 -25.56 1.51 1.14
CA GLY A 492 -25.12 2.25 -0.04
C GLY A 492 -25.90 1.82 -1.30
N PRO A 493 -25.98 2.69 -2.32
CA PRO A 493 -26.75 2.41 -3.54
C PRO A 493 -26.36 1.09 -4.23
N ILE A 494 -25.11 0.65 -4.10
CA ILE A 494 -24.60 -0.62 -4.62
C ILE A 494 -25.40 -1.83 -4.11
N ALA A 495 -25.97 -1.76 -2.88
CA ALA A 495 -26.79 -2.83 -2.31
C ALA A 495 -28.10 -3.07 -3.10
N PHE A 496 -28.58 -2.04 -3.81
CA PHE A 496 -29.89 -2.04 -4.46
C PHE A 496 -29.84 -2.22 -5.97
N ILE A 497 -28.64 -2.39 -6.55
CA ILE A 497 -28.48 -2.71 -7.98
C ILE A 497 -29.09 -4.09 -8.25
N LYS A 498 -29.83 -4.20 -9.36
CA LYS A 498 -30.37 -5.46 -9.90
C LYS A 498 -29.73 -5.79 -11.25
N ASP A 499 -29.76 -7.06 -11.61
CA ASP A 499 -29.34 -7.48 -12.93
C ASP A 499 -30.12 -6.71 -14.02
N GLY A 500 -29.37 -6.18 -15.01
CA GLY A 500 -29.91 -5.38 -16.10
C GLY A 500 -30.06 -3.89 -15.81
N ASP A 501 -29.89 -3.40 -14.57
CA ASP A 501 -29.84 -1.96 -14.31
C ASP A 501 -28.67 -1.32 -15.06
N LEU A 502 -28.88 -0.15 -15.64
CA LEU A 502 -27.81 0.55 -16.35
C LEU A 502 -26.91 1.30 -15.34
N VAL A 503 -25.62 1.09 -15.47
CA VAL A 503 -24.57 1.80 -14.72
C VAL A 503 -23.69 2.54 -15.73
N ARG A 504 -23.40 3.81 -15.41
CA ARG A 504 -22.53 4.67 -16.21
C ARG A 504 -21.35 5.16 -15.39
N ILE A 505 -20.16 5.08 -15.99
CA ILE A 505 -18.96 5.80 -15.53
C ILE A 505 -18.59 6.86 -16.57
N ASP A 506 -18.24 8.06 -16.09
CA ASP A 506 -17.65 9.14 -16.89
C ASP A 506 -16.40 9.64 -16.16
N ILE A 507 -15.24 9.26 -16.69
CA ILE A 507 -13.92 9.56 -16.11
C ILE A 507 -13.67 11.07 -16.14
N THR A 508 -14.06 11.74 -17.23
CA THR A 508 -13.86 13.19 -17.41
C THR A 508 -14.69 14.00 -16.42
N LYS A 509 -15.96 13.61 -16.23
CA LYS A 509 -16.83 14.23 -15.23
C LYS A 509 -16.61 13.68 -13.82
N ARG A 510 -15.85 12.62 -13.69
CA ARG A 510 -15.59 11.90 -12.43
C ARG A 510 -16.87 11.41 -11.76
N THR A 511 -17.77 10.82 -12.54
CA THR A 511 -19.04 10.31 -12.02
C THR A 511 -19.18 8.82 -12.23
N LEU A 512 -19.81 8.17 -11.27
CA LEU A 512 -20.27 6.79 -11.28
C LEU A 512 -21.75 6.80 -10.89
N ASP A 513 -22.60 6.50 -11.85
CA ASP A 513 -24.03 6.69 -11.71
C ASP A 513 -24.82 5.40 -11.96
N LEU A 514 -25.81 5.16 -11.11
CA LEU A 514 -26.85 4.17 -11.32
C LEU A 514 -28.04 4.84 -12.02
N LEU A 515 -28.35 4.43 -13.24
CA LEU A 515 -29.38 5.02 -14.07
C LEU A 515 -30.75 4.37 -13.79
N VAL A 516 -31.18 4.40 -12.54
CA VAL A 516 -32.48 3.93 -12.07
C VAL A 516 -33.26 5.12 -11.55
N ASP A 517 -34.57 5.15 -11.79
CA ASP A 517 -35.43 6.24 -11.27
C ASP A 517 -35.28 6.34 -9.75
N PRO A 518 -35.02 7.53 -9.19
CA PRO A 518 -34.83 7.69 -7.75
C PRO A 518 -35.97 7.16 -6.89
N LYS A 519 -37.25 7.25 -7.37
CA LYS A 519 -38.41 6.70 -6.64
C LYS A 519 -38.38 5.17 -6.61
N GLU A 520 -37.93 4.53 -7.69
CA GLU A 520 -37.74 3.08 -7.73
C GLU A 520 -36.62 2.67 -6.79
N LEU A 521 -35.49 3.38 -6.79
CA LEU A 521 -34.38 3.10 -5.89
C LEU A 521 -34.81 3.21 -4.42
N GLU A 522 -35.58 4.23 -4.07
CA GLU A 522 -36.16 4.35 -2.71
C GLU A 522 -37.15 3.22 -2.39
N ALA A 523 -37.95 2.81 -3.36
CA ALA A 523 -38.84 1.65 -3.17
C ALA A 523 -38.07 0.35 -2.91
N ARG A 524 -36.88 0.16 -3.51
CA ARG A 524 -36.01 -1.00 -3.26
C ARG A 524 -35.45 -1.03 -1.84
N LYS A 525 -35.35 0.11 -1.18
CA LYS A 525 -34.89 0.22 0.23
C LYS A 525 -35.95 -0.21 1.23
N VAL A 526 -37.23 -0.22 0.84
CA VAL A 526 -38.34 -0.57 1.73
C VAL A 526 -38.22 -2.04 2.15
N GLY A 527 -38.10 -2.27 3.45
CA GLY A 527 -37.96 -3.61 4.00
C GLY A 527 -36.57 -4.23 3.89
N TRP A 528 -35.62 -3.54 3.28
CA TRP A 528 -34.23 -3.98 3.27
C TRP A 528 -33.66 -4.01 4.69
N LYS A 529 -32.85 -5.02 4.94
CA LYS A 529 -32.09 -5.17 6.18
C LYS A 529 -30.65 -5.48 5.82
N PRO A 530 -29.67 -4.89 6.50
CA PRO A 530 -28.27 -5.23 6.29
C PRO A 530 -28.05 -6.73 6.53
N LEU A 531 -27.16 -7.31 5.75
CA LEU A 531 -26.68 -8.66 6.02
C LEU A 531 -26.06 -8.70 7.42
N GLY A 532 -26.36 -9.75 8.19
CA GLY A 532 -25.73 -9.95 9.49
C GLY A 532 -24.20 -10.09 9.37
N HIS A 533 -23.50 -9.88 10.48
CA HIS A 533 -22.04 -10.05 10.49
C HIS A 533 -21.63 -11.44 10.02
N LYS A 534 -20.77 -11.50 9.00
CA LYS A 534 -20.23 -12.75 8.44
C LYS A 534 -19.49 -13.59 9.49
N TYR A 535 -18.85 -12.94 10.46
CA TYR A 535 -18.07 -13.57 11.53
C TYR A 535 -18.57 -13.15 12.91
N SER A 536 -18.76 -14.13 13.82
CA SER A 536 -19.29 -13.91 15.17
C SER A 536 -18.19 -13.66 16.22
N ARG A 537 -16.94 -14.04 15.94
CA ARG A 537 -15.79 -13.93 16.86
C ARG A 537 -14.46 -13.84 16.10
N GLY A 538 -13.39 -13.57 16.82
CA GLY A 538 -12.05 -13.44 16.28
C GLY A 538 -11.75 -12.05 15.71
N VAL A 539 -10.62 -11.92 15.02
CA VAL A 539 -10.11 -10.65 14.53
C VAL A 539 -11.03 -10.02 13.48
N LEU A 540 -11.60 -10.81 12.56
CA LEU A 540 -12.53 -10.33 11.54
C LEU A 540 -13.83 -9.77 12.16
N ALA A 541 -14.34 -10.40 13.22
CA ALA A 541 -15.52 -9.91 13.92
C ALA A 541 -15.26 -8.60 14.68
N LYS A 542 -14.06 -8.44 15.27
CA LYS A 542 -13.65 -7.17 15.89
C LYS A 542 -13.54 -6.08 14.83
N TYR A 543 -12.80 -6.35 13.75
CA TYR A 543 -12.57 -5.43 12.66
C TYR A 543 -13.90 -4.93 12.07
N SER A 544 -14.81 -5.83 11.70
CA SER A 544 -16.10 -5.47 11.10
C SER A 544 -16.97 -4.56 11.99
N LYS A 545 -16.76 -4.58 13.31
CA LYS A 545 -17.47 -3.73 14.26
C LYS A 545 -16.85 -2.34 14.45
N LEU A 546 -15.55 -2.23 14.26
CA LEU A 546 -14.77 -1.03 14.56
C LEU A 546 -14.42 -0.26 13.29
N VAL A 547 -14.35 -0.92 12.14
CA VAL A 547 -13.86 -0.30 10.92
C VAL A 547 -14.81 0.76 10.37
N GLY A 548 -14.24 1.88 9.99
CA GLY A 548 -14.91 2.97 9.28
C GLY A 548 -15.03 2.74 7.78
N SER A 549 -15.50 3.76 7.06
CA SER A 549 -15.68 3.73 5.60
C SER A 549 -14.35 3.66 4.85
N ALA A 550 -14.37 3.04 3.67
CA ALA A 550 -13.26 3.07 2.72
C ALA A 550 -12.89 4.50 2.29
N SER A 551 -13.87 5.41 2.19
CA SER A 551 -13.64 6.83 1.88
C SER A 551 -12.84 7.58 2.95
N LYS A 552 -12.67 6.99 4.13
CA LYS A 552 -11.87 7.51 5.27
C LYS A 552 -10.67 6.62 5.59
N GLY A 553 -10.28 5.70 4.70
CA GLY A 553 -9.12 4.84 4.86
C GLY A 553 -9.39 3.48 5.51
N ALA A 554 -10.65 3.13 5.81
CA ALA A 554 -11.04 1.89 6.49
C ALA A 554 -10.19 1.63 7.74
N VAL A 555 -10.09 2.62 8.63
CA VAL A 555 -9.42 2.53 9.93
C VAL A 555 -10.37 2.02 11.01
N CYS A 556 -9.85 1.40 12.06
CA CYS A 556 -10.63 1.01 13.22
C CYS A 556 -10.68 2.16 14.24
N GLU A 557 -11.90 2.55 14.64
CA GLU A 557 -12.19 3.60 15.63
C GLU A 557 -12.70 2.99 16.95
#